data_d9babb0b80abfd5eddb879a580f96859
#
_entry.id   d9babb0b80abfd5eddb879a580f96859
#
_cell.length_a   1.000
_cell.length_b   1.000
_cell.length_c   1.000
_cell.angle_alpha   90.00
_cell.angle_beta   90.00
_cell.angle_gamma   90.00
#
_symmetry.space_group_name_H-M   'P 1'
#
loop_
_entity.id
_entity.type
_entity.pdbx_description
1 polymer ?
#
loop_
_entity_poly.entity_id
_entity_poly.type
_entity_poly.pdbx_seq_one_letter_code
_entity_poly.pdbx_strand_id
1 'polypeptide(L)'
;MNSRRDFLKISALGTGFMALAPSFNQLFAAPAGAATGFPKRFIFIRKSSGLRPLEIALPTFSKRDKELDEQKQPVEADLDKHELPAWLQGLEGHKENLTILQGLSAKMSENVHYSFSSVMGCFKSNRNTLSAIKRTTIDFELAKLFPSPFGHVELSFADGRTGIVSGYSASAAQTRNYCYADPETARAELFKSVLNPEAVNSDNDMLSFLQGKEGLAASGIAGHEKRRQEMQVESIEAIRERNKKLIKVSGSLAGFLPEISPVHANGGPDATTPEKQAAMTDVLVAALKAGLTNVVTYTIDDLGTPIIGLPGNETDRVGIHPLGHDEAFGGVPAWKTREQIRISHVNQIKTIVEKLKQVPEGDGTMFDNTMVMYFPENGETHHGIGLESPFIILSGRNCKLDIAGRYIRLPVLGVEGHKTLGNWYTTLLNAHGNPIKHYGDLDLEMARKKLPQTGAIERFMA
;
A
#
# COMPACT_ATOMS: atom_id res chain seq x y z
N MET A 1 -0.74 -0.68 40.38
CA MET A 1 -1.88 -1.60 40.23
C MET A 1 -3.08 -0.76 39.82
N ASN A 2 -3.29 -0.57 38.54
CA ASN A 2 -4.47 0.14 38.04
C ASN A 2 -5.53 -0.90 37.69
N SER A 3 -6.69 -0.80 38.30
CA SER A 3 -7.75 -1.78 38.20
C SER A 3 -8.45 -1.70 36.83
N ARG A 4 -9.10 -2.80 36.40
CA ARG A 4 -10.00 -2.82 35.22
C ARG A 4 -11.00 -1.65 35.23
N ARG A 5 -11.30 -1.08 36.38
CA ARG A 5 -12.21 0.06 36.57
C ARG A 5 -11.61 1.39 36.05
N ASP A 6 -10.28 1.55 36.14
CA ASP A 6 -9.61 2.75 35.65
C ASP A 6 -9.47 2.71 34.13
N PHE A 7 -9.31 1.52 33.55
CA PHE A 7 -9.34 1.31 32.10
C PHE A 7 -10.71 1.63 31.49
N LEU A 8 -11.80 1.21 32.14
CA LEU A 8 -13.17 1.51 31.69
C LEU A 8 -13.54 2.98 31.86
N LYS A 9 -12.98 3.71 32.84
CA LYS A 9 -13.16 5.16 32.98
C LYS A 9 -12.46 5.94 31.87
N ILE A 10 -11.30 5.50 31.43
CA ILE A 10 -10.57 6.09 30.29
C ILE A 10 -11.33 5.82 28.98
N SER A 11 -11.93 4.63 28.84
CA SER A 11 -12.73 4.27 27.65
C SER A 11 -14.09 4.99 27.58
N ALA A 12 -14.63 5.42 28.71
CA ALA A 12 -15.92 6.13 28.78
C ALA A 12 -15.80 7.65 28.53
N LEU A 13 -14.59 8.19 28.63
CA LEU A 13 -14.30 9.60 28.33
C LEU A 13 -13.68 9.67 26.92
N GLY A 14 -14.53 9.72 25.91
CA GLY A 14 -14.12 9.86 24.49
C GLY A 14 -13.18 11.04 24.15
N THR A 15 -12.73 11.77 25.15
CA THR A 15 -11.75 12.85 25.06
C THR A 15 -10.30 12.44 25.38
N GLY A 16 -10.08 11.29 25.98
CA GLY A 16 -8.72 10.79 26.31
C GLY A 16 -7.91 10.30 25.11
N PHE A 17 -8.59 9.83 24.06
CA PHE A 17 -7.94 9.32 22.84
C PHE A 17 -7.34 10.40 21.93
N MET A 18 -7.89 11.62 21.96
CA MET A 18 -7.36 12.73 21.15
C MET A 18 -5.96 13.22 21.59
N ALA A 19 -5.57 12.99 22.83
CA ALA A 19 -4.29 13.48 23.36
C ALA A 19 -3.09 12.57 23.01
N LEU A 20 -3.31 11.35 22.56
CA LEU A 20 -2.23 10.37 22.33
C LEU A 20 -1.66 10.42 20.89
N ALA A 21 -2.49 10.69 19.87
CA ALA A 21 -2.01 10.77 18.49
C ALA A 21 -1.02 11.93 18.25
N PRO A 22 -1.24 13.15 18.79
CA PRO A 22 -0.25 14.22 18.71
C PRO A 22 1.05 13.90 19.46
N SER A 23 0.96 13.30 20.63
CA SER A 23 2.16 12.95 21.42
C SER A 23 2.97 11.80 20.80
N PHE A 24 2.33 10.88 20.11
CA PHE A 24 3.01 9.82 19.35
C PHE A 24 3.79 10.41 18.17
N ASN A 25 3.15 11.27 17.38
CA ASN A 25 3.80 11.97 16.28
C ASN A 25 4.95 12.87 16.76
N GLN A 26 4.85 13.48 17.94
CA GLN A 26 5.92 14.29 18.54
C GLN A 26 7.12 13.45 18.99
N LEU A 27 6.91 12.24 19.48
CA LEU A 27 7.98 11.33 19.90
C LEU A 27 8.86 10.86 18.72
N PHE A 28 8.28 10.80 17.52
CA PHE A 28 8.95 10.36 16.30
C PHE A 28 9.09 11.46 15.25
N ALA A 29 8.62 12.68 15.53
CA ALA A 29 8.75 13.81 14.62
C ALA A 29 10.22 14.07 14.26
N ALA A 30 10.44 14.37 12.99
CA ALA A 30 11.72 14.86 12.49
C ALA A 30 12.11 16.18 13.21
N PRO A 31 13.42 16.52 13.24
CA PRO A 31 13.88 17.77 13.83
C PRO A 31 13.16 18.99 13.27
N ALA A 32 13.03 20.04 14.09
CA ALA A 32 12.27 21.26 13.88
C ALA A 32 12.29 21.77 12.41
N GLY A 33 11.15 21.74 11.76
CA GLY A 33 10.93 22.11 10.36
C GLY A 33 9.76 21.35 9.71
N ALA A 34 9.24 20.29 10.35
CA ALA A 34 8.09 19.55 9.86
C ALA A 34 6.81 20.38 9.95
N ALA A 35 6.01 20.34 8.90
CA ALA A 35 4.75 21.05 8.75
C ALA A 35 3.87 20.89 9.99
N THR A 36 3.29 21.98 10.43
CA THR A 36 2.25 22.02 11.46
C THR A 36 1.01 21.30 10.93
N GLY A 37 0.81 20.03 11.32
CA GLY A 37 -0.36 19.25 10.88
C GLY A 37 -0.21 17.75 11.16
N PHE A 38 -1.28 17.01 10.95
CA PHE A 38 -1.30 15.56 11.04
C PHE A 38 -0.53 14.93 9.87
N PRO A 39 0.15 13.79 10.08
CA PRO A 39 0.90 13.13 9.01
C PRO A 39 -0.04 12.65 7.91
N LYS A 40 0.40 12.73 6.65
CA LYS A 40 -0.29 12.06 5.56
C LYS A 40 0.00 10.58 5.60
N ARG A 41 -1.01 9.78 5.27
CA ARG A 41 -0.93 8.32 5.24
C ARG A 41 -1.19 7.80 3.85
N PHE A 42 -0.42 6.79 3.45
CA PHE A 42 -0.55 6.15 2.14
C PHE A 42 -0.70 4.65 2.30
N ILE A 43 -1.73 4.12 1.69
CA ILE A 43 -2.03 2.68 1.69
C ILE A 43 -2.03 2.22 0.24
N PHE A 44 -1.02 1.43 -0.12
CA PHE A 44 -0.87 0.81 -1.43
C PHE A 44 -1.43 -0.61 -1.37
N ILE A 45 -2.55 -0.86 -2.00
CA ILE A 45 -3.16 -2.18 -2.09
C ILE A 45 -2.88 -2.74 -3.48
N ARG A 46 -1.96 -3.70 -3.53
CA ARG A 46 -1.53 -4.36 -4.76
C ARG A 46 -2.35 -5.62 -4.99
N LYS A 47 -2.87 -5.79 -6.20
CA LYS A 47 -3.47 -7.04 -6.64
C LYS A 47 -2.62 -7.73 -7.70
N SER A 48 -2.51 -9.04 -7.66
CA SER A 48 -1.85 -9.80 -8.71
C SER A 48 -2.65 -9.81 -10.01
N SER A 49 -1.96 -10.11 -11.12
CA SER A 49 -2.56 -10.05 -12.46
C SER A 49 -2.98 -8.64 -12.87
N GLY A 50 -3.70 -8.52 -13.98
CA GLY A 50 -4.16 -7.24 -14.52
C GLY A 50 -5.51 -6.78 -13.98
N LEU A 51 -5.85 -5.54 -14.30
CA LEU A 51 -7.17 -4.96 -14.09
C LEU A 51 -7.67 -4.40 -15.43
N ARG A 52 -8.63 -5.09 -16.04
CA ARG A 52 -9.06 -4.79 -17.41
C ARG A 52 -9.83 -3.49 -17.48
N PRO A 53 -9.46 -2.54 -18.35
CA PRO A 53 -10.14 -1.25 -18.49
C PRO A 53 -11.64 -1.35 -18.72
N LEU A 54 -12.10 -2.29 -19.55
CA LEU A 54 -13.52 -2.51 -19.83
C LEU A 54 -14.31 -2.98 -18.61
N GLU A 55 -13.65 -3.64 -17.65
CA GLU A 55 -14.29 -4.08 -16.40
C GLU A 55 -14.36 -2.95 -15.34
N ILE A 56 -13.85 -1.75 -15.67
CA ILE A 56 -13.81 -0.55 -14.81
C ILE A 56 -14.71 0.56 -15.37
N ALA A 57 -15.08 0.49 -16.64
CA ALA A 57 -15.92 1.49 -17.29
C ALA A 57 -17.25 1.71 -16.56
N LEU A 58 -17.71 2.96 -16.50
CA LEU A 58 -18.96 3.27 -15.81
C LEU A 58 -20.17 2.76 -16.62
N PRO A 59 -21.11 1.99 -16.01
CA PRO A 59 -22.24 1.39 -16.70
C PRO A 59 -23.17 2.42 -17.36
N THR A 60 -23.26 3.60 -16.77
CA THR A 60 -24.17 4.68 -17.18
C THR A 60 -23.51 5.76 -18.04
N PHE A 61 -22.35 5.48 -18.62
CA PHE A 61 -21.76 6.38 -19.61
C PHE A 61 -22.72 6.68 -20.75
N SER A 62 -22.71 7.93 -21.24
CA SER A 62 -23.36 8.25 -22.50
C SER A 62 -22.78 7.40 -23.63
N LYS A 63 -23.52 7.23 -24.74
CA LYS A 63 -22.99 6.51 -25.91
C LYS A 63 -21.66 7.08 -26.36
N ARG A 64 -21.51 8.40 -26.37
CA ARG A 64 -20.30 9.11 -26.76
C ARG A 64 -19.15 8.78 -25.79
N ASP A 65 -19.36 8.89 -24.48
CA ASP A 65 -18.31 8.68 -23.50
C ASP A 65 -17.88 7.22 -23.47
N LYS A 66 -18.80 6.29 -23.67
CA LYS A 66 -18.50 4.87 -23.83
C LYS A 66 -17.65 4.59 -25.06
N GLU A 67 -18.00 5.17 -26.21
CA GLU A 67 -17.18 5.06 -27.44
C GLU A 67 -15.78 5.64 -27.27
N LEU A 68 -15.64 6.79 -26.59
CA LEU A 68 -14.35 7.39 -26.30
C LEU A 68 -13.52 6.47 -25.35
N ASP A 69 -14.14 5.94 -24.31
CA ASP A 69 -13.47 5.06 -23.34
C ASP A 69 -13.00 3.76 -23.99
N GLU A 70 -13.83 3.11 -24.81
CA GLU A 70 -13.48 1.91 -25.57
C GLU A 70 -12.35 2.16 -26.57
N GLN A 71 -12.33 3.35 -27.20
CA GLN A 71 -11.27 3.79 -28.11
C GLN A 71 -10.02 4.33 -27.38
N LYS A 72 -10.00 4.29 -26.06
CA LYS A 72 -8.91 4.78 -25.22
C LYS A 72 -8.61 6.27 -25.42
N GLN A 73 -9.64 7.03 -25.76
CA GLN A 73 -9.59 8.48 -25.86
C GLN A 73 -9.81 9.12 -24.48
N PRO A 74 -9.36 10.36 -24.26
CA PRO A 74 -9.59 11.05 -23.01
C PRO A 74 -11.08 11.16 -22.67
N VAL A 75 -11.44 10.74 -21.44
CA VAL A 75 -12.77 10.88 -20.87
C VAL A 75 -12.64 11.35 -19.45
N GLU A 76 -13.46 12.30 -19.04
CA GLU A 76 -13.58 12.71 -17.65
C GLU A 76 -15.07 12.83 -17.31
N ALA A 77 -15.47 12.22 -16.17
CA ALA A 77 -16.85 12.21 -15.71
C ALA A 77 -16.90 12.36 -14.19
N ASP A 78 -17.95 13.03 -13.74
CA ASP A 78 -18.30 13.18 -12.33
C ASP A 78 -18.97 11.89 -11.84
N LEU A 79 -18.39 11.23 -10.86
CA LEU A 79 -18.89 9.95 -10.35
C LEU A 79 -20.28 10.06 -9.73
N ASP A 80 -20.65 11.22 -9.18
CA ASP A 80 -21.98 11.42 -8.59
C ASP A 80 -23.12 11.27 -9.62
N LYS A 81 -22.80 11.48 -10.91
CA LYS A 81 -23.77 11.36 -12.01
C LYS A 81 -23.85 9.98 -12.61
N HIS A 82 -23.05 9.04 -12.12
CA HIS A 82 -22.92 7.72 -12.71
C HIS A 82 -23.03 6.61 -11.67
N GLU A 83 -23.50 5.45 -12.10
CA GLU A 83 -23.41 4.21 -11.32
C GLU A 83 -21.99 3.65 -11.41
N LEU A 84 -21.50 3.08 -10.32
CA LEU A 84 -20.23 2.38 -10.33
C LEU A 84 -20.35 0.99 -10.96
N PRO A 85 -19.28 0.42 -11.54
CA PRO A 85 -19.23 -0.99 -11.94
C PRO A 85 -19.62 -1.91 -10.78
N ALA A 86 -20.25 -3.05 -11.05
CA ALA A 86 -20.80 -3.95 -10.03
C ALA A 86 -19.81 -4.26 -8.89
N TRP A 87 -18.56 -4.51 -9.21
CA TRP A 87 -17.55 -4.83 -8.21
C TRP A 87 -17.09 -3.62 -7.35
N LEU A 88 -17.38 -2.37 -7.79
CA LEU A 88 -17.12 -1.14 -7.04
C LEU A 88 -18.32 -0.63 -6.25
N GLN A 89 -19.50 -1.26 -6.35
CA GLN A 89 -20.73 -0.84 -5.66
C GLN A 89 -20.56 -0.70 -4.15
N GLY A 90 -19.65 -1.48 -3.54
CA GLY A 90 -19.31 -1.33 -2.12
C GLY A 90 -18.78 0.06 -1.75
N LEU A 91 -18.31 0.85 -2.71
CA LEU A 91 -17.78 2.21 -2.52
C LEU A 91 -18.77 3.32 -2.92
N GLU A 92 -20.02 2.98 -3.22
CA GLU A 92 -21.06 3.96 -3.64
C GLU A 92 -21.20 5.13 -2.66
N GLY A 93 -21.19 4.85 -1.36
CA GLY A 93 -21.22 5.87 -0.29
C GLY A 93 -19.93 6.66 -0.12
N HIS A 94 -18.94 6.44 -0.96
CA HIS A 94 -17.62 7.09 -0.89
C HIS A 94 -17.22 7.75 -2.22
N LYS A 95 -18.16 7.95 -3.15
CA LYS A 95 -17.92 8.55 -4.48
C LYS A 95 -17.20 9.89 -4.40
N GLU A 96 -17.54 10.72 -3.44
CA GLU A 96 -16.91 12.03 -3.21
C GLU A 96 -15.39 11.95 -3.00
N ASN A 97 -14.90 10.82 -2.45
CA ASN A 97 -13.49 10.55 -2.19
C ASN A 97 -12.86 9.64 -3.25
N LEU A 98 -13.67 9.05 -4.13
CA LEU A 98 -13.25 8.04 -5.11
C LEU A 98 -12.73 8.68 -6.39
N THR A 99 -11.64 8.15 -6.92
CA THR A 99 -11.16 8.42 -8.27
C THR A 99 -10.94 7.11 -8.99
N ILE A 100 -11.44 7.02 -10.21
CA ILE A 100 -11.09 5.95 -11.16
C ILE A 100 -10.15 6.56 -12.19
N LEU A 101 -8.86 6.19 -12.13
CA LEU A 101 -7.82 6.74 -13.01
C LEU A 101 -7.35 5.66 -13.98
N GLN A 102 -7.48 5.92 -15.28
CA GLN A 102 -7.05 5.05 -16.37
C GLN A 102 -6.13 5.77 -17.36
N GLY A 103 -5.44 5.01 -18.21
CA GLY A 103 -4.59 5.52 -19.26
C GLY A 103 -3.14 5.84 -18.85
N LEU A 104 -2.76 5.61 -17.59
CA LEU A 104 -1.34 5.64 -17.19
C LEU A 104 -0.62 4.44 -17.79
N SER A 105 0.53 4.63 -18.43
CA SER A 105 1.34 3.47 -18.86
C SER A 105 2.43 3.11 -17.86
N ALA A 106 2.69 1.81 -17.77
CA ALA A 106 3.80 1.22 -17.01
C ALA A 106 4.81 0.51 -17.93
N LYS A 107 4.85 0.86 -19.23
CA LYS A 107 5.64 0.14 -20.23
C LYS A 107 7.15 0.19 -19.97
N MET A 108 7.64 1.21 -19.26
CA MET A 108 9.02 1.26 -18.79
C MET A 108 9.36 0.11 -17.83
N SER A 109 8.35 -0.50 -17.19
CA SER A 109 8.55 -1.60 -16.23
C SER A 109 8.57 -2.99 -16.89
N GLU A 110 8.11 -3.14 -18.15
CA GLU A 110 7.90 -4.45 -18.79
C GLU A 110 7.09 -5.39 -17.88
N ASN A 111 5.84 -5.07 -17.66
CA ASN A 111 4.97 -5.76 -16.71
C ASN A 111 4.80 -7.24 -17.07
N VAL A 112 5.30 -8.08 -16.19
CA VAL A 112 5.14 -9.53 -16.18
C VAL A 112 4.88 -9.99 -14.76
N HIS A 113 4.71 -11.27 -14.51
CA HIS A 113 4.54 -11.79 -13.15
C HIS A 113 5.66 -11.32 -12.22
N TYR A 114 5.31 -11.04 -10.97
CA TYR A 114 6.23 -10.56 -9.93
C TYR A 114 6.89 -9.20 -10.23
N SER A 115 6.20 -8.35 -10.98
CA SER A 115 6.71 -7.04 -11.40
C SER A 115 6.40 -5.88 -10.43
N PHE A 116 5.78 -6.12 -9.28
CA PHE A 116 5.43 -5.06 -8.32
C PHE A 116 6.57 -4.10 -7.99
N SER A 117 7.78 -4.62 -7.75
CA SER A 117 8.94 -3.77 -7.46
C SER A 117 9.26 -2.82 -8.61
N SER A 118 9.18 -3.30 -9.85
CA SER A 118 9.46 -2.49 -11.05
C SER A 118 8.34 -1.50 -11.35
N VAL A 119 7.09 -1.88 -11.12
CA VAL A 119 5.93 -0.98 -11.23
C VAL A 119 6.02 0.15 -10.21
N MET A 120 6.28 -0.16 -8.95
CA MET A 120 6.41 0.84 -7.89
C MET A 120 7.71 1.64 -7.94
N GLY A 121 8.75 1.12 -8.59
CA GLY A 121 10.03 1.80 -8.79
C GLY A 121 10.21 2.43 -10.19
N CYS A 122 9.26 2.24 -11.09
CA CYS A 122 9.32 2.67 -12.49
C CYS A 122 10.67 2.31 -13.14
N PHE A 123 11.01 1.02 -13.16
CA PHE A 123 12.23 0.51 -13.81
C PHE A 123 11.97 -0.80 -14.54
N LYS A 124 12.76 -1.07 -15.57
CA LYS A 124 12.63 -2.29 -16.35
C LYS A 124 12.92 -3.54 -15.50
N SER A 125 11.96 -4.46 -15.48
CA SER A 125 12.08 -5.79 -14.85
C SER A 125 12.64 -6.83 -15.83
N ASN A 126 13.07 -7.99 -15.31
CA ASN A 126 13.39 -9.16 -16.11
C ASN A 126 12.16 -10.06 -16.23
N ARG A 127 11.96 -10.63 -17.41
CA ARG A 127 10.76 -11.42 -17.71
C ARG A 127 10.63 -12.74 -16.94
N ASN A 128 11.71 -13.30 -16.43
CA ASN A 128 11.70 -14.70 -15.95
C ASN A 128 12.10 -14.86 -14.48
N THR A 129 12.41 -13.79 -13.76
CA THR A 129 12.88 -13.85 -12.37
C THR A 129 12.54 -12.58 -11.63
N LEU A 130 12.56 -12.65 -10.31
CA LEU A 130 12.53 -11.46 -9.46
C LEU A 130 13.65 -10.50 -9.91
N SER A 131 13.24 -9.36 -10.46
CA SER A 131 14.19 -8.37 -10.97
C SER A 131 15.02 -7.78 -9.87
N ALA A 132 16.28 -7.49 -10.18
CA ALA A 132 17.12 -6.69 -9.30
C ALA A 132 16.46 -5.32 -9.06
N ILE A 133 16.40 -4.91 -7.81
CA ILE A 133 15.89 -3.61 -7.42
C ILE A 133 16.86 -2.53 -7.89
N LYS A 134 16.40 -1.59 -8.69
CA LYS A 134 17.23 -0.51 -9.23
C LYS A 134 17.19 0.77 -8.40
N ARG A 135 16.12 0.98 -7.64
CA ARG A 135 15.93 2.19 -6.82
C ARG A 135 14.94 1.96 -5.69
N THR A 136 14.82 2.95 -4.82
CA THR A 136 13.74 3.05 -3.84
C THR A 136 12.39 3.03 -4.53
N THR A 137 11.42 2.30 -3.99
CA THR A 137 10.04 2.30 -4.49
C THR A 137 9.26 3.51 -3.96
N ILE A 138 8.17 3.89 -4.64
CA ILE A 138 7.39 5.11 -4.34
C ILE A 138 6.86 5.14 -2.90
N ASP A 139 6.44 4.01 -2.37
CA ASP A 139 5.96 3.88 -0.99
C ASP A 139 7.05 4.23 0.03
N PHE A 140 8.29 3.79 -0.19
CA PHE A 140 9.41 4.20 0.64
C PHE A 140 9.82 5.67 0.45
N GLU A 141 9.69 6.23 -0.75
CA GLU A 141 9.94 7.66 -0.94
C GLU A 141 8.91 8.50 -0.17
N LEU A 142 7.64 8.09 -0.14
CA LEU A 142 6.61 8.74 0.67
C LEU A 142 6.84 8.50 2.18
N ALA A 143 7.29 7.31 2.58
CA ALA A 143 7.61 7.01 3.97
C ALA A 143 8.72 7.91 4.54
N LYS A 144 9.69 8.31 3.73
CA LYS A 144 10.72 9.28 4.11
C LYS A 144 10.16 10.66 4.41
N LEU A 145 9.07 11.06 3.74
CA LEU A 145 8.42 12.35 3.95
C LEU A 145 7.55 12.38 5.21
N PHE A 146 7.05 11.21 5.62
CA PHE A 146 6.15 11.05 6.77
C PHE A 146 6.71 10.00 7.74
N PRO A 147 7.80 10.32 8.47
CA PRO A 147 8.48 9.36 9.32
C PRO A 147 7.57 8.81 10.42
N SER A 148 7.78 7.55 10.74
CA SER A 148 7.04 6.80 11.77
C SER A 148 7.95 5.70 12.35
N PRO A 149 7.56 5.05 13.49
CA PRO A 149 8.40 4.04 14.13
C PRO A 149 8.91 2.94 13.20
N PHE A 150 8.04 2.38 12.38
CA PHE A 150 8.41 1.34 11.42
C PHE A 150 8.75 1.92 10.02
N GLY A 151 8.66 3.25 9.83
CA GLY A 151 8.84 3.88 8.54
C GLY A 151 7.80 3.39 7.53
N HIS A 152 8.02 2.19 6.99
CA HIS A 152 7.14 1.51 6.05
C HIS A 152 6.80 0.11 6.55
N VAL A 153 5.56 -0.32 6.38
CA VAL A 153 5.09 -1.68 6.68
C VAL A 153 4.64 -2.35 5.40
N GLU A 154 5.16 -3.55 5.12
CA GLU A 154 4.72 -4.36 4.00
C GLU A 154 4.00 -5.61 4.50
N LEU A 155 2.78 -5.81 4.00
CA LEU A 155 1.90 -6.93 4.31
C LEU A 155 1.62 -7.72 3.04
N SER A 156 1.47 -9.02 3.16
CA SER A 156 1.11 -9.87 2.04
C SER A 156 0.09 -10.91 2.46
N PHE A 157 -0.77 -11.26 1.53
CA PHE A 157 -1.57 -12.46 1.62
C PHE A 157 -0.98 -13.47 0.64
N ALA A 158 -0.39 -14.52 1.18
CA ALA A 158 0.09 -15.65 0.39
C ALA A 158 -0.14 -16.92 1.20
N ASP A 159 -1.01 -17.80 0.71
CA ASP A 159 -1.29 -19.06 1.38
C ASP A 159 -0.02 -19.93 1.47
N GLY A 160 0.15 -20.61 2.59
CA GLY A 160 1.33 -21.44 2.86
C GLY A 160 2.63 -20.68 3.11
N ARG A 161 2.63 -19.35 3.06
CA ARG A 161 3.71 -18.51 3.58
C ARG A 161 3.32 -17.98 4.93
N THR A 162 4.14 -18.26 5.92
CA THR A 162 4.00 -17.76 7.29
C THR A 162 5.26 -17.01 7.69
N GLY A 163 5.12 -16.11 8.64
CA GLY A 163 6.25 -15.38 9.17
C GLY A 163 6.67 -14.20 8.28
N ILE A 164 7.98 -13.95 8.27
CA ILE A 164 8.58 -12.83 7.57
C ILE A 164 9.21 -13.35 6.27
N VAL A 165 8.82 -12.75 5.16
CA VAL A 165 9.27 -13.13 3.81
C VAL A 165 9.89 -11.92 3.09
N SER A 166 10.54 -12.15 1.95
CA SER A 166 11.04 -11.06 1.10
C SER A 166 9.87 -10.34 0.42
N GLY A 167 9.81 -9.02 0.61
CA GLY A 167 8.80 -8.16 0.01
C GLY A 167 9.13 -7.70 -1.41
N TYR A 168 8.26 -6.87 -1.95
CA TYR A 168 8.43 -6.22 -3.26
C TYR A 168 8.85 -4.76 -3.13
N SER A 169 8.54 -4.11 -2.02
CA SER A 169 8.97 -2.75 -1.72
C SER A 169 10.46 -2.68 -1.42
N ALA A 170 11.08 -1.55 -1.68
CA ALA A 170 12.53 -1.39 -1.53
C ALA A 170 12.91 -0.01 -0.99
N SER A 171 13.76 -0.01 0.03
CA SER A 171 14.29 1.22 0.64
C SER A 171 15.45 1.82 -0.14
N ALA A 172 16.13 1.03 -0.96
CA ALA A 172 17.24 1.44 -1.82
C ALA A 172 17.44 0.44 -2.97
N ALA A 173 18.34 0.74 -3.90
CA ALA A 173 18.78 -0.23 -4.90
C ALA A 173 19.32 -1.49 -4.21
N GLN A 174 18.93 -2.64 -4.74
CA GLN A 174 19.28 -3.98 -4.24
C GLN A 174 18.85 -4.29 -2.79
N THR A 175 18.04 -3.43 -2.19
CA THR A 175 17.58 -3.57 -0.80
C THR A 175 16.07 -3.74 -0.76
N ARG A 176 15.60 -5.01 -0.84
CA ARG A 176 14.19 -5.35 -0.64
C ARG A 176 13.81 -5.17 0.81
N ASN A 177 12.59 -4.76 1.02
CA ASN A 177 11.95 -4.82 2.32
C ASN A 177 11.64 -6.28 2.71
N TYR A 178 11.43 -6.52 3.96
CA TYR A 178 10.75 -7.71 4.45
C TYR A 178 9.24 -7.44 4.53
N CYS A 179 8.46 -8.52 4.43
CA CYS A 179 7.02 -8.47 4.39
C CYS A 179 6.45 -9.47 5.40
N TYR A 180 5.42 -9.08 6.11
CA TYR A 180 4.68 -9.98 7.00
C TYR A 180 3.63 -10.73 6.17
N ALA A 181 3.78 -12.05 6.10
CA ALA A 181 2.98 -12.90 5.21
C ALA A 181 1.67 -13.42 5.83
N ASP A 182 1.49 -13.21 7.13
CA ASP A 182 0.29 -13.60 7.85
C ASP A 182 -0.07 -12.58 8.94
N PRO A 183 -1.35 -12.48 9.34
CA PRO A 183 -1.82 -11.48 10.28
C PRO A 183 -1.28 -11.67 11.69
N GLU A 184 -1.03 -12.91 12.16
CA GLU A 184 -0.49 -13.14 13.50
C GLU A 184 0.97 -12.69 13.60
N THR A 185 1.80 -13.01 12.59
CA THR A 185 3.18 -12.53 12.53
C THR A 185 3.22 -11.00 12.46
N ALA A 186 2.37 -10.39 11.64
CA ALA A 186 2.29 -8.94 11.52
C ALA A 186 1.89 -8.31 12.88
N ARG A 187 0.88 -8.84 13.54
CA ARG A 187 0.45 -8.42 14.87
C ARG A 187 1.56 -8.57 15.90
N ALA A 188 2.20 -9.76 15.93
CA ALA A 188 3.24 -10.07 16.90
C ALA A 188 4.44 -9.14 16.77
N GLU A 189 4.88 -8.83 15.56
CA GLU A 189 6.05 -7.99 15.31
C GLU A 189 5.74 -6.49 15.48
N LEU A 190 4.61 -6.00 14.98
CA LEU A 190 4.24 -4.60 15.08
C LEU A 190 3.90 -4.19 16.52
N PHE A 191 3.31 -5.08 17.29
CA PHE A 191 2.93 -4.85 18.68
C PHE A 191 3.81 -5.64 19.70
N LYS A 192 5.02 -6.02 19.29
CA LYS A 192 5.96 -6.80 20.13
C LYS A 192 6.22 -6.15 21.47
N SER A 193 6.30 -4.81 21.53
CA SER A 193 6.49 -4.08 22.79
C SER A 193 5.31 -4.19 23.77
N VAL A 194 4.14 -4.55 23.29
CA VAL A 194 2.94 -4.83 24.11
C VAL A 194 2.85 -6.30 24.49
N LEU A 195 3.06 -7.16 23.48
CA LEU A 195 2.86 -8.61 23.62
C LEU A 195 4.02 -9.30 24.36
N ASN A 196 5.24 -8.84 24.13
CA ASN A 196 6.45 -9.43 24.69
C ASN A 196 7.55 -8.37 24.91
N PRO A 197 7.39 -7.47 25.89
CA PRO A 197 8.38 -6.40 26.15
C PRO A 197 9.75 -6.94 26.56
N GLU A 198 9.81 -8.11 27.20
CA GLU A 198 11.09 -8.74 27.58
C GLU A 198 11.88 -9.18 26.34
N ALA A 199 11.22 -9.70 25.31
CA ALA A 199 11.89 -10.04 24.06
C ALA A 199 12.44 -8.79 23.36
N VAL A 200 11.74 -7.65 23.42
CA VAL A 200 12.27 -6.39 22.87
C VAL A 200 13.50 -5.90 23.60
N ASN A 201 13.56 -6.07 24.92
CA ASN A 201 14.75 -5.75 25.70
C ASN A 201 15.91 -6.68 25.34
N SER A 202 15.66 -7.99 25.23
CA SER A 202 16.66 -8.98 24.82
C SER A 202 17.21 -8.68 23.40
N ASP A 203 16.35 -8.30 22.46
CA ASP A 203 16.74 -7.86 21.12
C ASP A 203 17.67 -6.63 21.19
N ASN A 204 17.34 -5.65 22.05
CA ASN A 204 18.17 -4.46 22.24
C ASN A 204 19.54 -4.79 22.83
N ASP A 205 19.63 -5.75 23.74
CA ASP A 205 20.91 -6.20 24.31
C ASP A 205 21.77 -6.91 23.24
N MET A 206 21.15 -7.76 22.42
CA MET A 206 21.81 -8.41 21.29
C MET A 206 22.32 -7.39 20.26
N LEU A 207 21.49 -6.43 19.88
CA LEU A 207 21.88 -5.35 18.95
C LEU A 207 23.02 -4.51 19.51
N SER A 208 23.04 -4.26 20.84
CA SER A 208 24.14 -3.56 21.53
C SER A 208 25.46 -4.34 21.44
N PHE A 209 25.36 -5.64 21.62
CA PHE A 209 26.54 -6.53 21.52
C PHE A 209 27.10 -6.58 20.08
N LEU A 210 26.21 -6.67 19.08
CA LEU A 210 26.61 -6.65 17.66
C LEU A 210 27.27 -5.32 17.30
N GLN A 211 26.71 -4.20 17.72
CA GLN A 211 27.26 -2.86 17.49
C GLN A 211 28.67 -2.72 18.08
N GLY A 212 28.89 -3.24 19.29
CA GLY A 212 30.23 -3.24 19.93
C GLY A 212 31.24 -4.05 19.16
N LYS A 213 30.91 -5.21 18.63
CA LYS A 213 31.77 -6.05 17.80
C LYS A 213 32.10 -5.44 16.44
N GLU A 214 31.09 -4.83 15.78
CA GLU A 214 31.30 -4.19 14.48
C GLU A 214 32.18 -2.94 14.59
N GLY A 215 32.04 -2.16 15.66
CA GLY A 215 32.90 -1.03 15.95
C GLY A 215 34.40 -1.43 16.10
N LEU A 216 34.65 -2.61 16.67
CA LEU A 216 36.03 -3.18 16.80
C LEU A 216 36.54 -3.71 15.46
N ALA A 217 35.69 -4.28 14.61
CA ALA A 217 36.08 -4.80 13.29
C ALA A 217 36.36 -3.68 12.28
N ALA A 218 35.78 -2.48 12.46
CA ALA A 218 35.94 -1.34 11.56
C ALA A 218 37.34 -0.73 11.55
N SER A 219 38.18 -1.02 12.54
CA SER A 219 39.51 -0.40 12.70
C SER A 219 40.55 -0.77 11.63
N GLY A 220 40.24 -1.69 10.72
CA GLY A 220 41.12 -2.12 9.64
C GLY A 220 40.58 -2.04 8.22
N ILE A 221 39.35 -1.53 8.05
CA ILE A 221 38.64 -1.56 6.78
C ILE A 221 38.60 -0.16 6.15
N ALA A 222 38.74 -0.08 4.81
CA ALA A 222 38.73 1.19 4.07
C ALA A 222 37.77 1.18 2.90
N GLY A 223 37.37 2.38 2.42
CA GLY A 223 36.59 2.55 1.20
C GLY A 223 35.14 2.06 1.29
N HIS A 224 34.71 1.25 0.34
CA HIS A 224 33.33 0.79 0.20
C HIS A 224 32.86 -0.09 1.38
N GLU A 225 33.73 -0.94 1.88
CA GLU A 225 33.43 -1.82 3.02
C GLU A 225 33.21 -1.02 4.31
N LYS A 226 34.00 0.01 4.55
CA LYS A 226 33.86 0.91 5.70
C LYS A 226 32.48 1.59 5.66
N ARG A 227 32.07 2.13 4.51
CA ARG A 227 30.78 2.79 4.34
C ARG A 227 29.62 1.82 4.56
N ARG A 228 29.74 0.58 4.08
CA ARG A 228 28.72 -0.46 4.28
C ARG A 228 28.57 -0.80 5.76
N GLN A 229 29.66 -0.88 6.49
CA GLN A 229 29.68 -1.15 7.91
C GLN A 229 29.12 0.02 8.74
N GLU A 230 29.46 1.27 8.38
CA GLU A 230 28.88 2.47 8.98
C GLU A 230 27.34 2.48 8.82
N MET A 231 26.83 2.19 7.63
CA MET A 231 25.38 2.06 7.38
C MET A 231 24.73 0.96 8.21
N GLN A 232 25.42 -0.17 8.44
CA GLN A 232 24.91 -1.26 9.27
C GLN A 232 24.84 -0.85 10.75
N VAL A 233 25.86 -0.18 11.27
CA VAL A 233 25.88 0.35 12.64
C VAL A 233 24.75 1.38 12.83
N GLU A 234 24.57 2.31 11.90
CA GLU A 234 23.49 3.30 11.94
C GLU A 234 22.10 2.62 11.94
N SER A 235 21.94 1.57 11.16
CA SER A 235 20.70 0.79 11.10
C SER A 235 20.40 0.09 12.44
N ILE A 236 21.40 -0.50 13.07
CA ILE A 236 21.27 -1.13 14.39
C ILE A 236 20.85 -0.09 15.44
N GLU A 237 21.49 1.07 15.45
CA GLU A 237 21.16 2.15 16.38
C GLU A 237 19.72 2.65 16.19
N ALA A 238 19.30 2.85 14.95
CA ALA A 238 17.94 3.27 14.63
C ALA A 238 16.88 2.25 15.15
N ILE A 239 17.14 0.95 14.99
CA ILE A 239 16.26 -0.12 15.50
C ILE A 239 16.20 -0.08 17.04
N ARG A 240 17.35 0.06 17.72
CA ARG A 240 17.41 0.13 19.17
C ARG A 240 16.65 1.33 19.73
N GLU A 241 16.86 2.51 19.16
CA GLU A 241 16.15 3.73 19.56
C GLU A 241 14.64 3.62 19.31
N ARG A 242 14.22 3.04 18.18
CA ARG A 242 12.83 2.70 17.92
C ARG A 242 12.26 1.80 19.03
N ASN A 243 12.93 0.69 19.34
CA ASN A 243 12.49 -0.27 20.33
C ASN A 243 12.35 0.36 21.72
N LYS A 244 13.32 1.17 22.15
CA LYS A 244 13.24 1.92 23.41
C LYS A 244 12.02 2.84 23.47
N LYS A 245 11.73 3.54 22.37
CA LYS A 245 10.56 4.43 22.29
C LYS A 245 9.26 3.63 22.34
N LEU A 246 9.16 2.50 21.63
CA LEU A 246 7.99 1.63 21.63
C LEU A 246 7.70 1.03 23.02
N ILE A 247 8.74 0.65 23.76
CA ILE A 247 8.58 0.18 25.14
C ILE A 247 7.98 1.26 26.03
N LYS A 248 8.47 2.51 25.92
CA LYS A 248 7.96 3.64 26.73
C LYS A 248 6.47 3.89 26.52
N VAL A 249 5.93 3.59 25.36
CA VAL A 249 4.54 3.84 24.98
C VAL A 249 3.69 2.57 24.89
N SER A 250 4.24 1.42 25.28
CA SER A 250 3.57 0.12 25.16
C SER A 250 2.21 0.07 25.83
N GLY A 251 2.06 0.73 27.01
CA GLY A 251 0.78 0.82 27.71
C GLY A 251 -0.30 1.52 26.87
N SER A 252 0.06 2.55 26.10
CA SER A 252 -0.87 3.24 25.20
C SER A 252 -1.14 2.41 23.93
N LEU A 253 -0.14 1.69 23.43
CA LEU A 253 -0.28 0.81 22.27
C LEU A 253 -1.23 -0.37 22.52
N ALA A 254 -1.33 -0.83 23.75
CA ALA A 254 -2.22 -1.94 24.13
C ALA A 254 -3.68 -1.70 23.75
N GLY A 255 -4.14 -0.44 23.73
CA GLY A 255 -5.49 -0.07 23.33
C GLY A 255 -5.77 -0.21 21.81
N PHE A 256 -4.73 -0.38 21.00
CA PHE A 256 -4.84 -0.57 19.55
C PHE A 256 -4.57 -2.01 19.10
N LEU A 257 -4.20 -2.89 20.02
CA LEU A 257 -3.87 -4.27 19.70
C LEU A 257 -5.09 -4.98 19.07
N PRO A 258 -5.00 -5.44 17.81
CA PRO A 258 -6.12 -6.13 17.17
C PRO A 258 -6.26 -7.54 17.76
N GLU A 259 -7.50 -7.98 17.92
CA GLU A 259 -7.81 -9.38 18.19
C GLU A 259 -7.85 -10.14 16.85
N ILE A 260 -7.10 -11.22 16.78
CA ILE A 260 -7.09 -12.10 15.60
C ILE A 260 -7.51 -13.49 16.06
N SER A 261 -8.57 -14.02 15.45
CA SER A 261 -8.98 -15.38 15.69
C SER A 261 -7.87 -16.35 15.23
N PRO A 262 -7.54 -17.38 16.04
CA PRO A 262 -6.59 -18.42 15.62
C PRO A 262 -6.95 -19.12 14.31
N VAL A 263 -8.23 -19.15 13.94
CA VAL A 263 -8.70 -19.69 12.66
C VAL A 263 -8.18 -18.86 11.48
N HIS A 264 -8.01 -17.54 11.68
CA HIS A 264 -7.54 -16.61 10.66
C HIS A 264 -6.01 -16.46 10.65
N ALA A 265 -5.36 -16.88 11.74
CA ALA A 265 -3.90 -16.88 11.82
C ALA A 265 -3.32 -18.03 10.98
N ASN A 266 -2.22 -17.76 10.25
CA ASN A 266 -1.39 -18.77 9.58
C ASN A 266 -2.13 -19.74 8.66
N GLY A 267 -3.19 -19.30 7.99
CA GLY A 267 -3.85 -20.19 7.05
C GLY A 267 -4.51 -21.38 7.71
N GLY A 268 -5.12 -21.21 8.86
CA GLY A 268 -5.99 -22.25 9.45
C GLY A 268 -6.84 -22.88 8.38
N PRO A 269 -6.92 -24.23 8.29
CA PRO A 269 -7.51 -24.94 7.17
C PRO A 269 -8.96 -24.54 6.89
N ASP A 270 -9.64 -24.01 7.92
CA ASP A 270 -11.06 -23.71 7.88
C ASP A 270 -11.38 -22.23 7.56
N ALA A 271 -10.36 -21.35 7.49
CA ALA A 271 -10.59 -19.94 7.18
C ALA A 271 -10.61 -19.69 5.67
N THR A 272 -11.61 -18.95 5.21
CA THR A 272 -11.69 -18.49 3.82
C THR A 272 -10.67 -17.39 3.52
N THR A 273 -10.36 -17.19 2.25
CA THR A 273 -9.47 -16.09 1.83
C THR A 273 -9.99 -14.71 2.24
N PRO A 274 -11.28 -14.36 2.06
CA PRO A 274 -11.83 -13.10 2.55
C PRO A 274 -11.67 -12.89 4.06
N GLU A 275 -11.82 -13.93 4.88
CA GLU A 275 -11.64 -13.84 6.34
C GLU A 275 -10.17 -13.57 6.72
N LYS A 276 -9.23 -14.22 6.07
CA LYS A 276 -7.78 -13.96 6.25
C LYS A 276 -7.41 -12.55 5.81
N GLN A 277 -7.96 -12.08 4.69
CA GLN A 277 -7.79 -10.70 4.22
C GLN A 277 -8.34 -9.69 5.22
N ALA A 278 -9.50 -9.99 5.84
CA ALA A 278 -10.09 -9.16 6.88
C ALA A 278 -9.19 -9.07 8.12
N ALA A 279 -8.64 -10.19 8.58
CA ALA A 279 -7.71 -10.21 9.71
C ALA A 279 -6.44 -9.37 9.43
N MET A 280 -5.88 -9.46 8.22
CA MET A 280 -4.74 -8.63 7.82
C MET A 280 -5.12 -7.14 7.73
N THR A 281 -6.33 -6.84 7.26
CA THR A 281 -6.88 -5.48 7.23
C THR A 281 -7.01 -4.90 8.64
N ASP A 282 -7.40 -5.70 9.63
CA ASP A 282 -7.49 -5.27 11.02
C ASP A 282 -6.11 -4.92 11.59
N VAL A 283 -5.08 -5.70 11.29
CA VAL A 283 -3.69 -5.38 11.68
C VAL A 283 -3.22 -4.10 10.99
N LEU A 284 -3.49 -3.93 9.68
CA LEU A 284 -3.16 -2.71 8.94
C LEU A 284 -3.77 -1.47 9.59
N VAL A 285 -5.06 -1.50 9.84
CA VAL A 285 -5.78 -0.38 10.46
C VAL A 285 -5.27 -0.11 11.88
N ALA A 286 -5.03 -1.16 12.66
CA ALA A 286 -4.48 -1.03 14.01
C ALA A 286 -3.10 -0.36 13.99
N ALA A 287 -2.20 -0.73 13.09
CA ALA A 287 -0.89 -0.12 12.95
C ALA A 287 -0.96 1.37 12.60
N LEU A 288 -1.87 1.76 11.70
CA LEU A 288 -2.09 3.17 11.36
C LEU A 288 -2.68 3.96 12.52
N LYS A 289 -3.71 3.44 13.18
CA LYS A 289 -4.36 4.07 14.35
C LYS A 289 -3.40 4.24 15.52
N ALA A 290 -2.53 3.27 15.72
CA ALA A 290 -1.49 3.31 16.73
C ALA A 290 -0.30 4.24 16.35
N GLY A 291 -0.29 4.81 15.15
CA GLY A 291 0.82 5.65 14.68
C GLY A 291 2.14 4.87 14.48
N LEU A 292 2.08 3.55 14.35
CA LEU A 292 3.26 2.72 14.14
C LEU A 292 3.87 2.91 12.75
N THR A 293 3.03 3.22 11.77
CA THR A 293 3.44 3.55 10.41
C THR A 293 2.50 4.58 9.79
N ASN A 294 3.01 5.35 8.81
CA ASN A 294 2.23 6.24 7.96
C ASN A 294 2.12 5.70 6.53
N VAL A 295 2.88 4.65 6.18
CA VAL A 295 2.84 4.06 4.84
C VAL A 295 2.77 2.54 4.96
N VAL A 296 1.73 1.98 4.35
CA VAL A 296 1.52 0.54 4.29
C VAL A 296 1.41 0.10 2.84
N THR A 297 2.08 -0.97 2.48
CA THR A 297 1.86 -1.66 1.22
C THR A 297 1.32 -3.05 1.50
N TYR A 298 0.14 -3.35 0.96
CA TYR A 298 -0.54 -4.62 1.17
C TYR A 298 -0.75 -5.35 -0.16
N THR A 299 -0.10 -6.48 -0.35
CA THR A 299 -0.38 -7.41 -1.44
C THR A 299 -1.57 -8.28 -1.06
N ILE A 300 -2.76 -7.94 -1.56
CA ILE A 300 -4.03 -8.48 -1.08
C ILE A 300 -4.32 -9.89 -1.61
N ASP A 301 -3.69 -10.26 -2.71
CA ASP A 301 -3.76 -11.59 -3.32
C ASP A 301 -2.41 -11.96 -3.94
N ASP A 302 -2.21 -13.22 -4.29
CA ASP A 302 -1.00 -13.73 -4.92
C ASP A 302 -1.33 -14.68 -6.08
N LEU A 303 -0.55 -14.63 -7.17
CA LEU A 303 -0.77 -15.46 -8.36
C LEU A 303 -0.70 -16.96 -8.09
N GLY A 304 0.21 -17.35 -7.19
CA GLY A 304 0.42 -18.75 -6.81
C GLY A 304 -0.53 -19.27 -5.76
N THR A 305 -1.30 -18.39 -5.13
CA THR A 305 -2.19 -18.72 -4.03
C THR A 305 -3.63 -18.80 -4.50
N PRO A 306 -4.29 -19.95 -4.40
CA PRO A 306 -5.70 -20.06 -4.73
C PRO A 306 -6.58 -19.31 -3.73
N ILE A 307 -7.66 -18.73 -4.22
CA ILE A 307 -8.70 -18.12 -3.39
C ILE A 307 -9.73 -19.17 -3.02
N ILE A 308 -10.13 -19.21 -1.75
CA ILE A 308 -11.10 -20.14 -1.18
C ILE A 308 -12.20 -19.34 -0.50
N GLY A 309 -13.45 -19.80 -0.62
CA GLY A 309 -14.59 -19.19 0.05
C GLY A 309 -15.17 -17.98 -0.68
N LEU A 310 -15.10 -17.99 -2.02
CA LEU A 310 -15.84 -17.00 -2.82
C LEU A 310 -17.34 -17.31 -2.81
N PRO A 311 -18.21 -16.30 -2.72
CA PRO A 311 -19.66 -16.49 -2.77
C PRO A 311 -20.10 -17.28 -4.01
N GLY A 312 -20.87 -18.36 -3.81
CA GLY A 312 -21.29 -19.26 -4.88
C GLY A 312 -20.21 -20.21 -5.41
N ASN A 313 -19.03 -20.21 -4.76
CA ASN A 313 -17.94 -21.11 -5.05
C ASN A 313 -17.09 -21.35 -3.77
N GLU A 314 -17.75 -21.72 -2.68
CA GLU A 314 -17.20 -21.71 -1.33
C GLU A 314 -16.14 -22.78 -1.10
N THR A 315 -16.20 -23.89 -1.86
CA THR A 315 -15.33 -25.05 -1.67
C THR A 315 -14.18 -25.15 -2.68
N ASP A 316 -14.28 -24.44 -3.81
CA ASP A 316 -13.27 -24.52 -4.85
C ASP A 316 -12.04 -23.68 -4.54
N ARG A 317 -10.90 -24.16 -5.00
CA ARG A 317 -9.62 -23.44 -4.93
C ARG A 317 -9.41 -22.70 -6.25
N VAL A 318 -9.82 -21.43 -6.27
CA VAL A 318 -9.80 -20.61 -7.48
C VAL A 318 -8.43 -19.98 -7.70
N GLY A 319 -7.71 -20.45 -8.71
CA GLY A 319 -6.41 -19.92 -9.09
C GLY A 319 -6.49 -18.58 -9.84
N ILE A 320 -5.75 -17.57 -9.40
CA ILE A 320 -5.71 -16.25 -10.06
C ILE A 320 -5.00 -16.34 -11.42
N HIS A 321 -3.97 -17.18 -11.55
CA HIS A 321 -3.24 -17.35 -12.80
C HIS A 321 -4.12 -17.89 -13.93
N PRO A 322 -4.85 -19.02 -13.76
CA PRO A 322 -5.81 -19.49 -14.77
C PRO A 322 -6.91 -18.47 -15.10
N LEU A 323 -7.45 -17.77 -14.10
CA LEU A 323 -8.41 -16.69 -14.34
C LEU A 323 -7.85 -15.55 -15.20
N GLY A 324 -6.55 -15.29 -15.08
CA GLY A 324 -5.85 -14.34 -15.94
C GLY A 324 -5.88 -14.76 -17.40
N HIS A 325 -5.84 -16.06 -17.68
CA HIS A 325 -5.99 -16.68 -19.02
C HIS A 325 -7.45 -16.91 -19.45
N ASP A 326 -8.39 -16.32 -18.75
CA ASP A 326 -9.84 -16.47 -19.02
C ASP A 326 -10.39 -17.91 -18.83
N GLU A 327 -9.71 -18.72 -18.03
CA GLU A 327 -10.21 -20.04 -17.67
C GLU A 327 -11.41 -19.92 -16.70
N ALA A 328 -12.49 -20.66 -16.99
CA ALA A 328 -13.68 -20.73 -16.14
C ALA A 328 -13.44 -21.65 -14.94
N PHE A 329 -14.09 -21.39 -13.83
CA PHE A 329 -14.09 -22.23 -12.63
C PHE A 329 -15.52 -22.63 -12.25
N GLY A 330 -15.74 -23.93 -11.99
CA GLY A 330 -17.05 -24.44 -11.57
C GLY A 330 -18.20 -24.11 -12.55
N GLY A 331 -17.90 -23.94 -13.84
CA GLY A 331 -18.86 -23.50 -14.83
C GLY A 331 -19.15 -21.98 -14.82
N VAL A 332 -18.52 -21.22 -13.93
CA VAL A 332 -18.63 -19.74 -13.85
C VAL A 332 -17.61 -19.12 -14.79
N PRO A 333 -18.01 -18.19 -15.69
CA PRO A 333 -17.07 -17.48 -16.57
C PRO A 333 -16.01 -16.72 -15.79
N ALA A 334 -14.77 -16.69 -16.30
CA ALA A 334 -13.63 -16.07 -15.64
C ALA A 334 -13.86 -14.61 -15.22
N TRP A 335 -14.53 -13.81 -16.07
CA TRP A 335 -14.82 -12.40 -15.76
C TRP A 335 -15.68 -12.27 -14.51
N LYS A 336 -16.66 -13.17 -14.32
CA LYS A 336 -17.55 -13.16 -13.16
C LYS A 336 -16.82 -13.59 -11.88
N THR A 337 -15.94 -14.58 -11.98
CA THR A 337 -15.09 -14.98 -10.84
C THR A 337 -14.10 -13.87 -10.47
N ARG A 338 -13.50 -13.19 -11.46
CA ARG A 338 -12.68 -11.99 -11.20
C ARG A 338 -13.47 -10.87 -10.54
N GLU A 339 -14.72 -10.69 -10.91
CA GLU A 339 -15.62 -9.72 -10.26
C GLU A 339 -15.82 -10.06 -8.79
N GLN A 340 -16.11 -11.30 -8.44
CA GLN A 340 -16.28 -11.75 -7.05
C GLN A 340 -15.01 -11.51 -6.21
N ILE A 341 -13.84 -11.83 -6.76
CA ILE A 341 -12.55 -11.56 -6.10
C ILE A 341 -12.40 -10.05 -5.82
N ARG A 342 -12.68 -9.21 -6.79
CA ARG A 342 -12.60 -7.76 -6.63
C ARG A 342 -13.61 -7.20 -5.63
N ILE A 343 -14.80 -7.77 -5.55
CA ILE A 343 -15.78 -7.43 -4.50
C ILE A 343 -15.19 -7.71 -3.11
N SER A 344 -14.50 -8.84 -2.93
CA SER A 344 -13.81 -9.13 -1.66
C SER A 344 -12.75 -8.08 -1.36
N HIS A 345 -11.91 -7.72 -2.34
CA HIS A 345 -10.90 -6.67 -2.16
C HIS A 345 -11.51 -5.30 -1.83
N VAL A 346 -12.57 -4.92 -2.54
CA VAL A 346 -13.29 -3.66 -2.30
C VAL A 346 -13.90 -3.61 -0.91
N ASN A 347 -14.40 -4.73 -0.39
CA ASN A 347 -14.90 -4.82 0.98
C ASN A 347 -13.79 -4.55 2.01
N GLN A 348 -12.56 -4.99 1.76
CA GLN A 348 -11.42 -4.64 2.63
C GLN A 348 -11.08 -3.14 2.53
N ILE A 349 -11.07 -2.58 1.33
CA ILE A 349 -10.83 -1.15 1.10
C ILE A 349 -11.89 -0.31 1.82
N LYS A 350 -13.16 -0.66 1.67
CA LYS A 350 -14.28 -0.03 2.37
C LYS A 350 -14.06 -0.06 3.88
N THR A 351 -13.74 -1.24 4.42
CA THR A 351 -13.48 -1.43 5.85
C THR A 351 -12.36 -0.52 6.35
N ILE A 352 -11.27 -0.39 5.60
CA ILE A 352 -10.16 0.54 5.92
C ILE A 352 -10.69 1.97 6.01
N VAL A 353 -11.37 2.44 4.97
CA VAL A 353 -11.89 3.81 4.89
C VAL A 353 -12.86 4.11 6.03
N GLU A 354 -13.83 3.22 6.27
CA GLU A 354 -14.84 3.39 7.32
C GLU A 354 -14.20 3.42 8.72
N LYS A 355 -13.25 2.52 9.00
CA LYS A 355 -12.53 2.51 10.29
C LYS A 355 -11.68 3.75 10.50
N LEU A 356 -11.06 4.31 9.44
CA LEU A 356 -10.28 5.54 9.54
C LEU A 356 -11.18 6.79 9.64
N LYS A 357 -12.36 6.79 9.01
CA LYS A 357 -13.37 7.85 9.19
C LYS A 357 -13.93 7.92 10.62
N GLN A 358 -13.83 6.84 11.40
CA GLN A 358 -14.24 6.81 12.81
C GLN A 358 -13.20 7.38 13.78
N VAL A 359 -11.98 7.68 13.33
CA VAL A 359 -10.91 8.19 14.18
C VAL A 359 -10.84 9.70 14.04
N PRO A 360 -11.20 10.49 15.06
CA PRO A 360 -11.09 11.94 15.02
C PRO A 360 -9.63 12.38 14.86
N GLU A 361 -9.39 13.37 14.00
CA GLU A 361 -8.06 13.95 13.79
C GLU A 361 -8.21 15.42 13.39
N GLY A 362 -7.93 16.33 14.32
CA GLY A 362 -8.15 17.77 14.14
C GLY A 362 -9.62 18.13 13.99
N ASP A 363 -9.94 18.83 12.92
CA ASP A 363 -11.31 19.21 12.52
C ASP A 363 -12.02 18.18 11.64
N GLY A 364 -11.41 17.02 11.47
CA GLY A 364 -11.90 15.94 10.65
C GLY A 364 -11.59 14.57 11.22
N THR A 365 -11.21 13.67 10.33
CA THR A 365 -10.92 12.27 10.65
C THR A 365 -9.54 11.87 10.15
N MET A 366 -9.05 10.72 10.60
CA MET A 366 -7.80 10.14 10.12
C MET A 366 -7.84 9.88 8.61
N PHE A 367 -9.02 9.54 8.07
CA PHE A 367 -9.20 9.36 6.64
C PHE A 367 -8.97 10.66 5.84
N ASP A 368 -9.29 11.83 6.38
CA ASP A 368 -9.03 13.12 5.73
C ASP A 368 -7.55 13.34 5.39
N ASN A 369 -6.65 12.69 6.11
CA ASN A 369 -5.22 12.70 5.90
C ASN A 369 -4.68 11.40 5.25
N THR A 370 -5.54 10.57 4.66
CA THR A 370 -5.18 9.26 4.14
C THR A 370 -5.52 9.14 2.66
N MET A 371 -4.64 8.49 1.89
CA MET A 371 -4.87 8.05 0.52
C MET A 371 -4.74 6.53 0.43
N VAL A 372 -5.77 5.89 -0.12
CA VAL A 372 -5.78 4.45 -0.41
C VAL A 372 -5.72 4.27 -1.92
N MET A 373 -4.78 3.49 -2.42
CA MET A 373 -4.57 3.22 -3.85
C MET A 373 -4.63 1.73 -4.11
N TYR A 374 -5.59 1.29 -4.91
CA TYR A 374 -5.71 -0.09 -5.37
C TYR A 374 -5.31 -0.17 -6.83
N PHE A 375 -4.34 -1.04 -7.17
CA PHE A 375 -3.78 -1.12 -8.51
C PHE A 375 -3.25 -2.52 -8.83
N PRO A 376 -3.19 -2.89 -10.14
CA PRO A 376 -2.74 -4.20 -10.60
C PRO A 376 -1.22 -4.29 -10.72
N GLU A 377 -0.73 -5.52 -10.70
CA GLU A 377 0.67 -5.85 -11.02
C GLU A 377 0.98 -5.64 -12.50
N ASN A 378 0.11 -6.16 -13.37
CA ASN A 378 0.41 -6.31 -14.80
C ASN A 378 -0.29 -5.27 -15.70
N GLY A 379 -0.82 -4.19 -15.11
CA GLY A 379 -1.56 -3.19 -15.90
C GLY A 379 -2.91 -3.73 -16.38
N GLU A 380 -3.17 -3.67 -17.68
CA GLU A 380 -4.50 -3.90 -18.26
C GLU A 380 -4.90 -5.37 -18.41
N THR A 381 -3.95 -6.31 -18.44
CA THR A 381 -4.24 -7.74 -18.62
C THR A 381 -3.34 -8.63 -17.78
N HIS A 382 -3.56 -9.95 -17.83
CA HIS A 382 -2.76 -10.92 -17.08
C HIS A 382 -1.27 -10.90 -17.48
N HIS A 383 -0.98 -10.83 -18.78
CA HIS A 383 0.35 -10.58 -19.32
C HIS A 383 0.38 -9.23 -20.00
N GLY A 384 0.03 -8.19 -19.23
CA GLY A 384 -0.01 -6.82 -19.72
C GLY A 384 1.36 -6.36 -20.24
N ILE A 385 1.33 -5.57 -21.30
CA ILE A 385 2.54 -4.94 -21.83
C ILE A 385 2.72 -3.52 -21.28
N GLY A 386 1.95 -3.19 -20.23
CA GLY A 386 2.00 -1.92 -19.53
C GLY A 386 1.43 -0.74 -20.32
N LEU A 387 0.51 -0.97 -21.25
CA LEU A 387 -0.14 0.11 -21.99
C LEU A 387 -1.04 0.95 -21.11
N GLU A 388 -1.74 0.31 -20.16
CA GLU A 388 -2.58 0.97 -19.18
C GLU A 388 -2.39 0.33 -17.81
N SER A 389 -2.24 1.15 -16.78
CA SER A 389 -2.15 0.72 -15.38
C SER A 389 -3.23 1.47 -14.60
N PRO A 390 -4.43 0.89 -14.46
CA PRO A 390 -5.54 1.54 -13.79
C PRO A 390 -5.30 1.67 -12.28
N PHE A 391 -5.83 2.73 -11.70
CA PHE A 391 -5.85 2.97 -10.26
C PHE A 391 -7.28 3.26 -9.80
N ILE A 392 -7.67 2.64 -8.69
CA ILE A 392 -8.84 3.01 -7.90
C ILE A 392 -8.30 3.68 -6.65
N ILE A 393 -8.61 4.96 -6.47
CA ILE A 393 -8.02 5.79 -5.43
C ILE A 393 -9.13 6.33 -4.54
N LEU A 394 -8.98 6.20 -3.23
CA LEU A 394 -9.80 6.93 -2.26
C LEU A 394 -8.90 7.90 -1.53
N SER A 395 -9.18 9.19 -1.64
CA SER A 395 -8.37 10.24 -1.05
C SER A 395 -9.18 11.11 -0.10
N GLY A 396 -8.62 11.34 1.08
CA GLY A 396 -9.14 12.31 2.02
C GLY A 396 -8.88 13.74 1.54
N ARG A 397 -9.68 14.69 2.02
CA ARG A 397 -9.67 16.10 1.58
C ARG A 397 -8.32 16.82 1.73
N ASN A 398 -7.43 16.31 2.59
CA ASN A 398 -6.13 16.92 2.86
C ASN A 398 -4.99 16.31 2.03
N CYS A 399 -5.26 15.45 1.05
CA CYS A 399 -4.24 14.77 0.25
C CYS A 399 -3.65 15.61 -0.89
N LYS A 400 -4.02 16.90 -0.99
CA LYS A 400 -3.45 17.89 -1.93
C LYS A 400 -3.51 17.49 -3.41
N LEU A 401 -4.52 16.71 -3.78
CA LEU A 401 -4.79 16.33 -5.16
C LEU A 401 -6.24 16.68 -5.52
N ASP A 402 -6.41 17.30 -6.67
CA ASP A 402 -7.71 17.63 -7.26
C ASP A 402 -8.16 16.54 -8.23
N ILE A 403 -8.48 15.35 -7.71
CA ILE A 403 -8.91 14.19 -8.50
C ILE A 403 -10.17 13.50 -7.93
N ALA A 404 -10.53 13.78 -6.69
CA ALA A 404 -11.63 13.10 -6.00
C ALA A 404 -12.98 13.33 -6.69
N GLY A 405 -13.86 12.33 -6.61
CA GLY A 405 -15.19 12.38 -7.22
C GLY A 405 -15.21 12.14 -8.75
N ARG A 406 -14.10 11.72 -9.36
CA ARG A 406 -13.98 11.69 -10.81
C ARG A 406 -13.56 10.34 -11.39
N TYR A 407 -14.12 10.02 -12.55
CA TYR A 407 -13.55 9.08 -13.51
C TYR A 407 -12.66 9.86 -14.47
N ILE A 408 -11.42 9.45 -14.61
CA ILE A 408 -10.42 10.12 -15.45
C ILE A 408 -9.73 9.08 -16.33
N ARG A 409 -9.91 9.17 -17.65
CA ARG A 409 -9.08 8.46 -18.61
C ARG A 409 -8.12 9.45 -19.28
N LEU A 410 -6.85 9.18 -19.17
CA LEU A 410 -5.77 9.92 -19.84
C LEU A 410 -5.59 9.43 -21.29
N PRO A 411 -5.00 10.23 -22.18
CA PRO A 411 -4.67 9.80 -23.56
C PRO A 411 -3.83 8.51 -23.56
N VAL A 412 -4.12 7.62 -24.52
CA VAL A 412 -3.39 6.35 -24.68
C VAL A 412 -1.89 6.55 -24.95
N LEU A 413 -1.10 5.54 -24.62
CA LEU A 413 0.36 5.53 -24.86
C LEU A 413 0.69 5.93 -26.31
N GLY A 414 1.61 6.86 -26.44
CA GLY A 414 2.10 7.32 -27.73
C GLY A 414 1.28 8.42 -28.42
N VAL A 415 0.25 8.94 -27.73
CA VAL A 415 -0.53 10.12 -28.13
C VAL A 415 -0.10 11.32 -27.27
N GLU A 416 -0.22 12.53 -27.84
CA GLU A 416 0.08 13.75 -27.10
C GLU A 416 -0.76 13.87 -25.83
N GLY A 417 -0.15 14.33 -24.75
CA GLY A 417 -0.80 14.43 -23.44
C GLY A 417 -0.78 13.14 -22.62
N HIS A 418 -0.32 12.01 -23.16
CA HIS A 418 -0.15 10.76 -22.45
C HIS A 418 0.71 10.92 -21.19
N LYS A 419 0.39 10.14 -20.15
CA LYS A 419 1.11 10.12 -18.87
C LYS A 419 1.50 8.69 -18.49
N THR A 420 2.64 8.57 -17.84
CA THR A 420 3.19 7.30 -17.34
C THR A 420 3.02 7.19 -15.83
N LEU A 421 3.27 6.00 -15.26
CA LEU A 421 3.42 5.83 -13.80
C LEU A 421 4.47 6.78 -13.21
N GLY A 422 5.55 7.05 -13.96
CA GLY A 422 6.57 8.02 -13.53
C GLY A 422 6.00 9.42 -13.32
N ASN A 423 5.09 9.88 -14.19
CA ASN A 423 4.38 11.15 -14.02
C ASN A 423 3.46 11.11 -12.79
N TRP A 424 2.72 10.01 -12.58
CA TRP A 424 1.84 9.85 -11.44
C TRP A 424 2.61 9.88 -10.11
N TYR A 425 3.70 9.15 -10.00
CA TYR A 425 4.52 9.14 -8.79
C TYR A 425 5.26 10.47 -8.59
N THR A 426 5.66 11.14 -9.66
CA THR A 426 6.15 12.53 -9.58
C THR A 426 5.09 13.46 -9.01
N THR A 427 3.83 13.31 -9.43
CA THR A 427 2.69 14.09 -8.92
C THR A 427 2.52 13.86 -7.42
N LEU A 428 2.53 12.61 -6.97
CA LEU A 428 2.43 12.27 -5.55
C LEU A 428 3.54 12.92 -4.73
N LEU A 429 4.79 12.82 -5.17
CA LEU A 429 5.93 13.38 -4.45
C LEU A 429 5.87 14.90 -4.40
N ASN A 430 5.58 15.56 -5.53
CA ASN A 430 5.51 17.01 -5.62
C ASN A 430 4.38 17.57 -4.76
N ALA A 431 3.19 16.97 -4.80
CA ALA A 431 2.05 17.36 -3.97
C ALA A 431 2.34 17.26 -2.46
N HIS A 432 3.22 16.34 -2.07
CA HIS A 432 3.50 16.05 -0.66
C HIS A 432 4.84 16.60 -0.15
N GLY A 433 5.44 17.55 -0.88
CA GLY A 433 6.58 18.33 -0.39
C GLY A 433 7.96 17.80 -0.78
N ASN A 434 8.04 16.87 -1.73
CA ASN A 434 9.30 16.45 -2.37
C ASN A 434 9.28 16.78 -3.86
N PRO A 435 9.49 18.03 -4.25
CA PRO A 435 9.45 18.44 -5.65
C PRO A 435 10.64 17.85 -6.42
N ILE A 436 10.34 16.93 -7.31
CA ILE A 436 11.32 16.30 -8.21
C ILE A 436 10.93 16.52 -9.67
N LYS A 437 11.91 16.48 -10.54
CA LYS A 437 11.66 16.63 -11.98
C LYS A 437 10.94 15.43 -12.57
N HIS A 438 11.31 14.23 -12.18
CA HIS A 438 10.72 12.99 -12.67
C HIS A 438 11.12 11.81 -11.78
N TYR A 439 10.20 10.86 -11.58
CA TYR A 439 10.43 9.62 -10.86
C TYR A 439 10.53 8.44 -11.84
N GLY A 440 11.61 7.67 -11.73
CA GLY A 440 11.76 6.44 -12.49
C GLY A 440 12.45 6.58 -13.84
N ASP A 441 12.45 5.48 -14.61
CA ASP A 441 12.97 5.43 -15.96
C ASP A 441 11.98 6.03 -16.96
N LEU A 442 12.49 6.55 -18.07
CA LEU A 442 11.66 7.05 -19.16
C LEU A 442 11.21 5.90 -20.07
N ASP A 443 10.02 6.03 -20.63
CA ASP A 443 9.50 5.10 -21.64
C ASP A 443 10.18 5.32 -22.98
N LEU A 444 10.78 4.27 -23.55
CA LEU A 444 11.54 4.35 -24.79
C LEU A 444 10.67 4.64 -26.01
N GLU A 445 9.42 4.20 -26.02
CA GLU A 445 8.51 4.46 -27.14
C GLU A 445 8.10 5.94 -27.17
N MET A 446 7.76 6.51 -26.03
CA MET A 446 7.48 7.92 -25.92
C MET A 446 8.71 8.78 -26.29
N ALA A 447 9.90 8.35 -25.87
CA ALA A 447 11.15 9.02 -26.26
C ALA A 447 11.37 9.00 -27.78
N ARG A 448 11.13 7.87 -28.45
CA ARG A 448 11.20 7.76 -29.92
C ARG A 448 10.19 8.67 -30.64
N LYS A 449 9.00 8.82 -30.07
CA LYS A 449 7.95 9.70 -30.57
C LYS A 449 8.17 11.17 -30.18
N LYS A 450 9.22 11.48 -29.42
CA LYS A 450 9.54 12.82 -28.90
C LYS A 450 8.41 13.43 -28.05
N LEU A 451 7.65 12.58 -27.37
CA LEU A 451 6.56 13.02 -26.48
C LEU A 451 7.11 13.40 -25.10
N PRO A 452 6.60 14.47 -24.48
CA PRO A 452 6.94 14.83 -23.11
C PRO A 452 6.54 13.72 -22.13
N GLN A 453 7.46 13.30 -21.25
CA GLN A 453 7.19 12.26 -20.26
C GLN A 453 7.76 12.57 -18.87
N THR A 454 8.32 13.74 -18.66
CA THR A 454 8.79 14.20 -17.35
C THR A 454 7.80 15.17 -16.72
N GLY A 455 7.92 15.35 -15.41
CA GLY A 455 7.07 16.25 -14.64
C GLY A 455 5.83 15.60 -14.02
N ALA A 456 5.20 16.35 -13.14
CA ALA A 456 3.94 16.00 -12.53
C ALA A 456 2.77 16.12 -13.53
N ILE A 457 1.63 15.55 -13.18
CA ILE A 457 0.36 15.79 -13.86
C ILE A 457 -0.24 17.06 -13.22
N GLU A 458 0.17 18.22 -13.71
CA GLU A 458 -0.12 19.52 -13.07
C GLU A 458 -1.60 19.72 -12.74
N ARG A 459 -2.51 19.28 -13.63
CA ARG A 459 -3.96 19.40 -13.41
C ARG A 459 -4.51 18.57 -12.26
N PHE A 460 -3.70 17.70 -11.64
CA PHE A 460 -4.07 16.88 -10.49
C PHE A 460 -3.58 17.50 -9.17
N MET A 461 -2.78 18.53 -9.22
CA MET A 461 -2.27 19.20 -8.02
C MET A 461 -3.25 20.28 -7.58
N ALA A 462 -3.62 20.27 -6.26
CA ALA A 462 -4.53 21.23 -5.64
C ALA A 462 -3.81 22.51 -5.18
#